data_d0d7c6120db004353c0458c519d76f7f
#
_entry.id   d0d7c6120db004353c0458c519d76f7f
#
_cell.length_a   1.000
_cell.length_b   1.000
_cell.length_c   1.000
_cell.angle_alpha   90.00
_cell.angle_beta   90.00
_cell.angle_gamma   90.00
#
_symmetry.space_group_name_H-M   'P 1'
#
loop_
_entity.id
_entity.type
_entity.pdbx_description
1 polymer ?
#
loop_
_entity_poly.entity_id
_entity_poly.type
_entity_poly.pdbx_seq_one_letter_code
_entity_poly.pdbx_strand_id
1 'polypeptide(L)'
;MKQRSMLAFGIGLLGAWLPASAHHSFQAEYDQAKPLTLVGKVTRVLTENPHGWIYLDAQNAQGKVVNWALELPAPNVLRRNGFDRSIYQTLVTSGEDVTVTAYAAKDGSKHAWAGGLTRADGQTVIALGGIPSQGRGRGGPPRPPAN
;
A
#
# COMPACT_ATOMS: atom_id res chain seq x y z
N MET A 1 9.24 74.01 3.97
CA MET A 1 8.25 72.94 4.04
C MET A 1 8.89 71.66 3.51
N LYS A 2 9.23 70.68 4.38
CA LYS A 2 9.92 69.42 3.99
C LYS A 2 8.89 68.34 3.96
N GLN A 3 8.56 67.78 2.77
CA GLN A 3 7.74 66.58 2.62
C GLN A 3 8.57 65.36 3.01
N ARG A 4 8.05 64.61 3.97
CA ARG A 4 8.59 63.32 4.35
C ARG A 4 7.78 62.24 3.62
N SER A 5 8.41 61.61 2.64
CA SER A 5 7.85 60.42 1.97
C SER A 5 7.98 59.22 2.90
N MET A 6 6.86 58.66 3.34
CA MET A 6 6.80 57.35 3.99
C MET A 6 6.77 56.25 2.92
N LEU A 7 7.86 55.49 2.78
CA LEU A 7 7.86 54.24 2.05
C LEU A 7 7.19 53.18 2.95
N ALA A 8 6.02 52.69 2.54
CA ALA A 8 5.40 51.54 3.13
C ALA A 8 6.04 50.28 2.53
N PHE A 9 6.77 49.53 3.36
CA PHE A 9 7.37 48.26 3.02
C PHE A 9 6.29 47.15 3.17
N GLY A 10 5.65 46.78 2.07
CA GLY A 10 4.71 45.65 2.04
C GLY A 10 5.49 44.34 2.06
N ILE A 11 5.49 43.65 3.21
CA ILE A 11 5.98 42.25 3.32
C ILE A 11 4.91 41.36 2.73
N GLY A 12 5.10 40.97 1.46
CA GLY A 12 4.31 39.91 0.83
C GLY A 12 4.64 38.56 1.44
N LEU A 13 3.72 38.00 2.23
CA LEU A 13 3.77 36.61 2.72
C LEU A 13 3.53 35.68 1.52
N LEU A 14 4.61 35.28 0.84
CA LEU A 14 4.58 34.17 -0.11
C LEU A 14 4.37 32.88 0.69
N GLY A 15 3.12 32.49 0.87
CA GLY A 15 2.76 31.18 1.39
C GLY A 15 3.29 30.09 0.46
N ALA A 16 4.41 29.49 0.82
CA ALA A 16 4.91 28.30 0.14
C ALA A 16 3.89 27.16 0.36
N TRP A 17 3.10 26.88 -0.65
CA TRP A 17 2.31 25.66 -0.74
C TRP A 17 3.29 24.51 -0.95
N LEU A 18 3.79 23.97 0.15
CA LEU A 18 4.48 22.67 0.11
C LEU A 18 3.42 21.62 -0.20
N PRO A 19 3.56 20.83 -1.27
CA PRO A 19 2.72 19.66 -1.44
C PRO A 19 2.99 18.76 -0.24
N ALA A 20 2.01 18.65 0.67
CA ALA A 20 2.02 17.64 1.70
C ALA A 20 1.90 16.29 0.97
N SER A 21 3.03 15.67 0.66
CA SER A 21 3.11 14.30 0.21
C SER A 21 2.70 13.45 1.41
N ALA A 22 1.41 13.27 1.59
CA ALA A 22 0.83 12.39 2.58
C ALA A 22 1.10 10.95 2.14
N HIS A 23 2.34 10.49 2.30
CA HIS A 23 2.60 9.08 2.41
C HIS A 23 2.02 8.65 3.75
N HIS A 24 0.77 8.17 3.72
CA HIS A 24 0.17 7.53 4.86
C HIS A 24 1.14 6.45 5.33
N SER A 25 1.60 6.54 6.59
CA SER A 25 2.47 5.49 7.09
C SER A 25 1.62 4.24 7.28
N PHE A 26 2.08 3.10 6.81
CA PHE A 26 1.45 1.81 7.06
C PHE A 26 0.97 1.68 8.51
N GLN A 27 1.80 2.08 9.48
CA GLN A 27 1.48 2.01 10.92
C GLN A 27 0.37 2.96 11.36
N ALA A 28 0.11 4.04 10.63
CA ALA A 28 -1.01 4.93 10.94
C ALA A 28 -2.34 4.30 10.52
N GLU A 29 -2.37 3.56 9.42
CA GLU A 29 -3.58 3.07 8.78
C GLU A 29 -3.89 1.61 9.13
N TYR A 30 -2.88 0.73 9.20
CA TYR A 30 -3.07 -0.71 9.39
C TYR A 30 -2.66 -1.21 10.76
N ASP A 31 -3.39 -2.21 11.28
CA ASP A 31 -3.12 -2.84 12.57
C ASP A 31 -2.26 -4.09 12.41
N GLN A 32 -0.97 -3.96 12.73
CA GLN A 32 -0.02 -5.05 12.69
C GLN A 32 -0.33 -6.18 13.68
N ALA A 33 -1.03 -5.87 14.76
CA ALA A 33 -1.42 -6.84 15.78
C ALA A 33 -2.64 -7.66 15.38
N LYS A 34 -3.30 -7.31 14.26
CA LYS A 34 -4.49 -8.00 13.76
C LYS A 34 -4.27 -8.51 12.34
N PRO A 35 -3.36 -9.49 12.15
CA PRO A 35 -3.25 -10.17 10.86
C PRO A 35 -4.55 -10.90 10.55
N LEU A 36 -4.95 -10.88 9.28
CA LEU A 36 -6.07 -11.67 8.79
C LEU A 36 -5.62 -12.58 7.66
N THR A 37 -6.37 -13.70 7.52
CA THR A 37 -6.31 -14.53 6.33
C THR A 37 -7.68 -14.49 5.67
N LEU A 38 -7.70 -14.09 4.41
CA LEU A 38 -8.90 -14.02 3.61
C LEU A 38 -8.82 -15.06 2.51
N VAL A 39 -9.90 -15.83 2.33
CA VAL A 39 -10.03 -16.79 1.22
C VAL A 39 -11.21 -16.37 0.37
N GLY A 40 -11.00 -16.25 -0.93
CA GLY A 40 -12.04 -15.79 -1.84
C GLY A 40 -11.55 -15.57 -3.26
N LYS A 41 -12.38 -14.93 -4.06
CA LYS A 41 -12.15 -14.69 -5.50
C LYS A 41 -11.71 -13.26 -5.77
N VAL A 42 -10.67 -13.12 -6.59
CA VAL A 42 -10.27 -11.80 -7.07
C VAL A 42 -11.28 -11.33 -8.11
N THR A 43 -11.93 -10.21 -7.85
CA THR A 43 -12.91 -9.61 -8.75
C THR A 43 -12.34 -8.50 -9.61
N ARG A 44 -11.30 -7.82 -9.11
CA ARG A 44 -10.67 -6.70 -9.80
C ARG A 44 -9.24 -6.49 -9.30
N VAL A 45 -8.37 -6.05 -10.19
CA VAL A 45 -7.01 -5.55 -9.85
C VAL A 45 -6.83 -4.17 -10.49
N LEU A 46 -6.35 -3.21 -9.70
CA LEU A 46 -5.91 -1.89 -10.15
C LEU A 46 -4.41 -1.74 -9.91
N THR A 47 -3.70 -1.21 -10.88
CA THR A 47 -2.26 -0.95 -10.80
C THR A 47 -1.98 0.51 -11.13
N GLU A 48 -2.44 1.39 -10.26
CA GLU A 48 -2.34 2.84 -10.39
C GLU A 48 -1.41 3.41 -9.30
N ASN A 49 -0.74 4.54 -9.60
CA ASN A 49 0.04 5.23 -8.59
C ASN A 49 -0.90 5.98 -7.60
N PRO A 50 -0.55 6.08 -6.33
CA PRO A 50 0.70 5.63 -5.69
C PRO A 50 0.73 4.15 -5.33
N HIS A 51 -0.40 3.45 -5.22
CA HIS A 51 -0.52 2.07 -4.79
C HIS A 51 -1.41 1.24 -5.71
N GLY A 52 -1.11 -0.07 -5.81
CA GLY A 52 -2.01 -1.03 -6.45
C GLY A 52 -3.13 -1.48 -5.50
N TRP A 53 -4.16 -2.12 -6.04
CA TRP A 53 -5.32 -2.63 -5.31
C TRP A 53 -5.78 -3.96 -5.85
N ILE A 54 -6.15 -4.87 -4.95
CA ILE A 54 -6.93 -6.08 -5.26
C ILE A 54 -8.28 -5.98 -4.58
N TYR A 55 -9.34 -6.23 -5.32
CA TYR A 55 -10.68 -6.41 -4.77
C TYR A 55 -10.97 -7.91 -4.68
N LEU A 56 -11.31 -8.36 -3.48
CA LEU A 56 -11.51 -9.76 -3.14
C LEU A 56 -12.90 -9.99 -2.55
N ASP A 57 -13.68 -10.85 -3.15
CA ASP A 57 -14.92 -11.37 -2.56
C ASP A 57 -14.60 -12.56 -1.67
N ALA A 58 -14.60 -12.35 -0.36
CA ALA A 58 -14.33 -13.36 0.64
C ALA A 58 -15.56 -13.64 1.51
N GLN A 59 -15.74 -14.88 1.93
CA GLN A 59 -16.81 -15.23 2.87
C GLN A 59 -16.37 -14.91 4.30
N ASN A 60 -17.27 -14.33 5.07
CA ASN A 60 -17.10 -14.16 6.51
C ASN A 60 -17.52 -15.44 7.26
N ALA A 61 -17.35 -15.43 8.59
CA ALA A 61 -17.70 -16.58 9.44
C ALA A 61 -19.18 -17.01 9.37
N GLN A 62 -20.07 -16.13 8.89
CA GLN A 62 -21.49 -16.39 8.70
C GLN A 62 -21.82 -16.85 7.25
N GLY A 63 -20.82 -17.11 6.41
CA GLY A 63 -20.97 -17.49 5.02
C GLY A 63 -21.40 -16.36 4.08
N LYS A 64 -21.50 -15.11 4.57
CA LYS A 64 -21.85 -13.96 3.74
C LYS A 64 -20.62 -13.47 2.98
N VAL A 65 -20.78 -13.24 1.69
CA VAL A 65 -19.74 -12.62 0.85
C VAL A 65 -19.54 -11.16 1.27
N VAL A 66 -18.29 -10.80 1.48
CA VAL A 66 -17.84 -9.44 1.82
C VAL A 66 -16.75 -9.06 0.82
N ASN A 67 -16.91 -7.94 0.15
CA ASN A 67 -15.90 -7.36 -0.73
C ASN A 67 -14.85 -6.63 0.10
N TRP A 68 -13.60 -7.02 -0.08
CA TRP A 68 -12.42 -6.41 0.54
C TRP A 68 -11.63 -5.62 -0.47
N ALA A 69 -11.19 -4.42 -0.10
CA ALA A 69 -10.21 -3.64 -0.84
C ALA A 69 -8.82 -3.85 -0.21
N LEU A 70 -7.93 -4.52 -0.93
CA LEU A 70 -6.61 -4.89 -0.45
C LEU A 70 -5.55 -4.01 -1.12
N GLU A 71 -4.91 -3.17 -0.32
CA GLU A 71 -3.84 -2.29 -0.80
C GLU A 71 -2.56 -3.07 -1.05
N LEU A 72 -1.90 -2.73 -2.13
CA LEU A 72 -0.63 -3.30 -2.60
C LEU A 72 0.45 -2.21 -2.65
N PRO A 73 1.73 -2.58 -2.71
CA PRO A 73 2.79 -1.64 -3.06
C PRO A 73 2.55 -0.95 -4.41
N ALA A 74 3.33 0.09 -4.65
CA ALA A 74 3.31 0.81 -5.92
C ALA A 74 3.56 -0.12 -7.13
N PRO A 75 2.97 0.17 -8.30
CA PRO A 75 3.03 -0.70 -9.47
C PRO A 75 4.45 -1.05 -9.93
N ASN A 76 5.40 -0.15 -9.75
CA ASN A 76 6.81 -0.40 -10.09
C ASN A 76 7.46 -1.43 -9.15
N VAL A 77 7.03 -1.49 -7.88
CA VAL A 77 7.47 -2.49 -6.91
C VAL A 77 6.87 -3.85 -7.26
N LEU A 78 5.57 -3.88 -7.55
CA LEU A 78 4.86 -5.10 -7.96
C LEU A 78 5.52 -5.76 -9.17
N ARG A 79 5.79 -4.99 -10.24
CA ARG A 79 6.46 -5.49 -11.44
C ARG A 79 7.86 -6.05 -11.18
N ARG A 80 8.65 -5.40 -10.32
CA ARG A 80 9.99 -5.90 -9.96
C ARG A 80 9.94 -7.21 -9.20
N ASN A 81 8.82 -7.49 -8.51
CA ASN A 81 8.58 -8.74 -7.79
C ASN A 81 7.78 -9.75 -8.62
N GLY A 82 7.70 -9.56 -9.94
CA GLY A 82 7.07 -10.51 -10.85
C GLY A 82 5.55 -10.44 -10.93
N PHE A 83 4.90 -9.51 -10.21
CA PHE A 83 3.45 -9.30 -10.30
C PHE A 83 3.15 -8.38 -11.48
N ASP A 84 2.96 -8.98 -12.64
CA ASP A 84 2.72 -8.28 -13.90
C ASP A 84 1.27 -8.42 -14.39
N ARG A 85 0.99 -7.86 -15.57
CA ARG A 85 -0.34 -7.85 -16.17
C ARG A 85 -0.91 -9.24 -16.42
N SER A 86 -0.09 -10.22 -16.80
CA SER A 86 -0.55 -11.56 -17.10
C SER A 86 -1.08 -12.26 -15.85
N ILE A 87 -0.39 -12.09 -14.73
CA ILE A 87 -0.75 -12.67 -13.45
C ILE A 87 -2.08 -12.14 -12.96
N TYR A 88 -2.25 -10.81 -12.89
CA TYR A 88 -3.53 -10.30 -12.36
C TYR A 88 -4.71 -10.50 -13.32
N GLN A 89 -4.49 -10.55 -14.63
CA GLN A 89 -5.53 -10.97 -15.56
C GLN A 89 -5.96 -12.42 -15.27
N THR A 90 -5.00 -13.33 -15.08
CA THR A 90 -5.29 -14.71 -14.73
C THR A 90 -6.07 -14.82 -13.42
N LEU A 91 -5.68 -14.11 -12.38
CA LEU A 91 -6.38 -14.11 -11.09
C LEU A 91 -7.87 -13.69 -11.22
N VAL A 92 -8.16 -12.69 -12.05
CA VAL A 92 -9.54 -12.21 -12.27
C VAL A 92 -10.33 -13.19 -13.15
N THR A 93 -9.71 -13.76 -14.19
CA THR A 93 -10.43 -14.57 -15.19
C THR A 93 -10.57 -16.04 -14.79
N SER A 94 -9.67 -16.58 -13.98
CA SER A 94 -9.74 -17.98 -13.53
C SER A 94 -10.92 -18.24 -12.61
N GLY A 95 -11.35 -17.23 -11.84
CA GLY A 95 -12.39 -17.39 -10.83
C GLY A 95 -12.01 -18.37 -9.71
N GLU A 96 -10.73 -18.73 -9.59
CA GLU A 96 -10.24 -19.57 -8.52
C GLU A 96 -10.24 -18.86 -7.17
N ASP A 97 -10.33 -19.62 -6.09
CA ASP A 97 -10.13 -19.08 -4.76
C ASP A 97 -8.65 -18.84 -4.52
N VAL A 98 -8.33 -17.70 -3.96
CA VAL A 98 -6.98 -17.35 -3.50
C VAL A 98 -6.97 -17.13 -2.00
N THR A 99 -5.82 -17.38 -1.38
CA THR A 99 -5.59 -17.04 0.02
C THR A 99 -4.73 -15.80 0.12
N VAL A 100 -5.23 -14.79 0.83
CA VAL A 100 -4.51 -13.52 1.05
C VAL A 100 -4.22 -13.37 2.53
N THR A 101 -2.94 -13.20 2.88
CA THR A 101 -2.54 -12.71 4.21
C THR A 101 -2.54 -11.19 4.19
N ALA A 102 -3.16 -10.56 5.18
CA ALA A 102 -3.37 -9.11 5.18
C ALA A 102 -3.33 -8.53 6.60
N TYR A 103 -3.30 -7.20 6.69
CA TYR A 103 -3.42 -6.44 7.93
C TYR A 103 -4.61 -5.50 7.84
N ALA A 104 -5.56 -5.64 8.75
CA ALA A 104 -6.80 -4.86 8.74
C ALA A 104 -6.54 -3.36 8.93
N ALA A 105 -7.36 -2.55 8.29
CA ALA A 105 -7.43 -1.13 8.59
C ALA A 105 -7.93 -0.89 10.01
N LYS A 106 -7.36 0.10 10.70
CA LYS A 106 -7.68 0.44 12.08
C LYS A 106 -9.06 1.04 12.26
N ASP A 107 -9.62 1.62 11.20
CA ASP A 107 -10.94 2.24 11.19
C ASP A 107 -12.10 1.22 11.15
N GLY A 108 -11.78 -0.08 11.02
CA GLY A 108 -12.76 -1.16 10.95
C GLY A 108 -13.45 -1.33 9.60
N SER A 109 -13.05 -0.60 8.59
CA SER A 109 -13.52 -0.77 7.21
C SER A 109 -13.09 -2.12 6.63
N LYS A 110 -13.67 -2.50 5.47
CA LYS A 110 -13.26 -3.69 4.71
C LYS A 110 -12.06 -3.39 3.79
N HIS A 111 -11.08 -2.78 4.38
CA HIS A 111 -9.83 -2.36 3.79
C HIS A 111 -8.68 -3.02 4.55
N ALA A 112 -7.66 -3.49 3.84
CA ALA A 112 -6.50 -4.10 4.45
C ALA A 112 -5.26 -3.95 3.55
N TRP A 113 -4.09 -4.01 4.14
CA TRP A 113 -2.82 -4.13 3.41
C TRP A 113 -2.55 -5.60 3.10
N ALA A 114 -2.34 -5.95 1.84
CA ALA A 114 -1.98 -7.31 1.46
C ALA A 114 -0.50 -7.61 1.78
N GLY A 115 -0.24 -8.60 2.61
CA GLY A 115 1.10 -9.10 2.93
C GLY A 115 1.57 -10.20 1.99
N GLY A 116 0.64 -10.96 1.41
CA GLY A 116 0.92 -12.03 0.48
C GLY A 116 -0.34 -12.58 -0.17
N LEU A 117 -0.19 -13.20 -1.34
CA LEU A 117 -1.26 -13.88 -2.06
C LEU A 117 -0.78 -15.22 -2.59
N THR A 118 -1.54 -16.27 -2.30
CA THR A 118 -1.29 -17.64 -2.74
C THR A 118 -2.50 -18.18 -3.48
N ARG A 119 -2.28 -18.86 -4.60
CA ARG A 119 -3.32 -19.51 -5.41
C ARG A 119 -3.79 -20.81 -4.77
N ALA A 120 -4.88 -21.38 -5.29
CA ALA A 120 -5.43 -22.64 -4.82
C ALA A 120 -4.45 -23.83 -4.94
N ASP A 121 -3.54 -23.79 -5.92
CA ASP A 121 -2.48 -24.79 -6.13
C ASP A 121 -1.28 -24.64 -5.16
N GLY A 122 -1.30 -23.67 -4.26
CA GLY A 122 -0.21 -23.36 -3.34
C GLY A 122 0.88 -22.45 -3.90
N GLN A 123 0.78 -22.04 -5.17
CA GLN A 123 1.74 -21.11 -5.76
C GLN A 123 1.59 -19.72 -5.15
N THR A 124 2.66 -19.20 -4.55
CA THR A 124 2.72 -17.81 -4.07
C THR A 124 2.91 -16.88 -5.24
N VAL A 125 1.95 -16.00 -5.45
CA VAL A 125 1.93 -15.00 -6.54
C VAL A 125 2.51 -13.68 -6.08
N ILE A 126 2.20 -13.30 -4.83
CA ILE A 126 2.73 -12.10 -4.18
C ILE A 126 3.31 -12.51 -2.84
N ALA A 127 4.60 -12.27 -2.66
CA ALA A 127 5.29 -12.37 -1.38
C ALA A 127 5.85 -10.99 -1.03
N LEU A 128 5.07 -10.18 -0.34
CA LEU A 128 5.46 -8.80 0.00
C LEU A 128 6.32 -8.73 1.28
N GLY A 129 6.69 -9.88 1.83
CA GLY A 129 7.64 -9.95 2.94
C GLY A 129 7.19 -9.24 4.22
N GLY A 130 5.90 -9.20 4.48
CA GLY A 130 5.34 -8.53 5.66
C GLY A 130 5.25 -7.01 5.49
N ILE A 131 5.38 -6.29 6.58
CA ILE A 131 5.17 -4.86 6.72
C ILE A 131 6.18 -4.08 5.87
N PRO A 132 5.74 -3.05 5.10
CA PRO A 132 6.67 -2.15 4.46
C PRO A 132 7.62 -1.55 5.51
N SER A 133 8.90 -1.87 5.41
CA SER A 133 9.89 -1.24 6.27
C SER A 133 9.83 0.26 6.01
N GLN A 134 9.47 1.03 7.02
CA GLN A 134 9.66 2.48 6.98
C GLN A 134 11.12 2.72 6.63
N GLY A 135 11.37 3.47 5.55
CA GLY A 135 12.66 3.69 4.98
C GLY A 135 13.73 3.94 6.04
N ARG A 136 14.40 2.89 6.45
CA ARG A 136 15.73 3.03 7.02
C ARG A 136 16.58 3.57 5.88
N GLY A 137 17.00 4.80 6.05
CA GLY A 137 18.00 5.41 5.22
C GLY A 137 19.11 4.38 4.95
N ARG A 138 19.62 4.36 3.75
CA ARG A 138 20.70 3.51 3.26
C ARG A 138 21.82 3.38 4.32
N GLY A 139 21.67 2.43 5.23
CA GLY A 139 22.76 1.83 5.96
C GLY A 139 23.38 0.83 5.01
N GLY A 140 24.53 1.17 4.45
CA GLY A 140 25.33 0.21 3.71
C GLY A 140 25.67 -1.00 4.59
N PRO A 141 26.09 -2.13 4.01
CA PRO A 141 26.48 -3.31 4.77
C PRO A 141 27.58 -2.94 5.75
N PRO A 142 27.61 -3.57 6.94
CA PRO A 142 28.65 -3.30 7.93
C PRO A 142 30.03 -3.59 7.33
N ARG A 143 30.92 -2.62 7.45
CA ARG A 143 32.31 -2.75 7.01
C ARG A 143 32.95 -3.92 7.79
N PRO A 144 33.66 -4.86 7.12
CA PRO A 144 34.36 -5.92 7.83
C PRO A 144 35.43 -5.32 8.77
N PRO A 145 35.73 -5.97 9.89
CA PRO A 145 36.73 -5.49 10.82
C PRO A 145 38.08 -5.41 10.10
N ALA A 146 38.84 -4.33 10.35
CA ALA A 146 40.21 -4.17 9.88
C ALA A 146 41.10 -5.18 10.59
N ASN A 147 41.86 -5.94 9.84
CA ASN A 147 42.97 -6.76 10.38
C ASN A 147 44.11 -5.87 10.81
#